data_f1e623b0a4d566b2cf48999c0008f33d
#
_entry.id   f1e623b0a4d566b2cf48999c0008f33d
#
_cell.length_a   1.000
_cell.length_b   1.000
_cell.length_c   1.000
_cell.angle_alpha   90.00
_cell.angle_beta   90.00
_cell.angle_gamma   90.00
#
_symmetry.space_group_name_H-M   'P 1'
#
loop_
_entity.id
_entity.type
_entity.pdbx_description
1 polymer ?
#
loop_
_entity_poly.entity_id
_entity_poly.type
_entity_poly.pdbx_seq_one_letter_code
_entity_poly.pdbx_strand_id
1 'polypeptide(L)'
;QVAFDLATHRAGRVASVDKANVMESGMLWRRTAQALRDRDYPAIALDHMYADNCAMQLVRDPLRFDVILTSNLFGDILSDLAAACTGSLGLLPSATLGPIGPDGRRAALYEPIHGSAPDIAGRGIANPVAQILSLAMLLRWSLDRPDMADRIDCACEAALARCRTADIATPALPTVGTGAMADAVIAAL
;
A
#
# COMPACT_ATOMS: atom_id res chain seq x y z
N GLN A 1 -15.27 5.34 -1.63
CA GLN A 1 -15.49 5.22 -0.20
C GLN A 1 -14.22 4.80 0.51
N VAL A 2 -13.63 3.61 0.25
CA VAL A 2 -12.45 3.05 0.95
C VAL A 2 -11.32 4.07 1.16
N ALA A 3 -10.99 4.89 0.14
CA ALA A 3 -9.94 5.89 0.27
C ALA A 3 -10.26 6.99 1.30
N PHE A 4 -11.52 7.39 1.39
CA PHE A 4 -11.94 8.39 2.38
C PHE A 4 -12.01 7.78 3.78
N ASP A 5 -12.49 6.55 3.91
CA ASP A 5 -12.47 5.80 5.19
C ASP A 5 -11.03 5.67 5.70
N LEU A 6 -10.09 5.30 4.83
CA LEU A 6 -8.65 5.28 5.17
C LEU A 6 -8.14 6.64 5.63
N ALA A 7 -8.47 7.71 4.90
CA ALA A 7 -8.00 9.06 5.21
C ALA A 7 -8.47 9.56 6.57
N THR A 8 -9.65 9.11 7.07
CA THR A 8 -10.15 9.49 8.40
C THR A 8 -9.25 9.01 9.54
N HIS A 9 -8.50 7.94 9.32
CA HIS A 9 -7.57 7.36 10.30
C HIS A 9 -6.11 7.73 10.02
N ARG A 10 -5.87 8.66 9.08
CA ARG A 10 -4.55 9.13 8.65
C ARG A 10 -4.48 10.66 8.72
N ALA A 11 -3.75 11.27 7.80
CA ALA A 11 -3.60 12.74 7.78
C ALA A 11 -4.79 13.52 7.18
N GLY A 12 -5.86 12.84 6.81
CA GLY A 12 -7.11 13.45 6.31
C GLY A 12 -7.01 14.03 4.90
N ARG A 13 -6.11 13.53 4.06
CA ARG A 13 -5.88 14.03 2.71
C ARG A 13 -6.01 12.94 1.66
N VAL A 14 -6.78 13.21 0.60
CA VAL A 14 -6.96 12.31 -0.55
C VAL A 14 -6.53 13.03 -1.83
N ALA A 15 -5.57 12.47 -2.54
CA ALA A 15 -5.23 12.86 -3.91
C ALA A 15 -6.00 11.97 -4.88
N SER A 16 -7.03 12.52 -5.53
CA SER A 16 -7.81 11.81 -6.55
C SER A 16 -7.13 11.95 -7.90
N VAL A 17 -6.63 10.84 -8.42
CA VAL A 17 -5.79 10.81 -9.63
C VAL A 17 -6.57 10.26 -10.83
N ASP A 18 -6.52 10.99 -11.92
CA ASP A 18 -7.24 10.70 -13.15
C ASP A 18 -6.55 11.32 -14.39
N LYS A 19 -7.20 11.23 -15.56
CA LYS A 19 -6.77 11.89 -16.79
C LYS A 19 -7.94 12.66 -17.44
N ALA A 20 -8.65 13.46 -16.65
CA ALA A 20 -9.86 14.17 -17.05
C ALA A 20 -9.65 15.20 -18.20
N ASN A 21 -8.40 15.60 -18.46
CA ASN A 21 -8.09 16.50 -19.57
C ASN A 21 -8.17 15.84 -20.97
N VAL A 22 -8.20 14.48 -21.01
CA VAL A 22 -8.27 13.71 -22.28
C VAL A 22 -9.26 12.55 -22.23
N MET A 23 -9.82 12.24 -21.07
CA MET A 23 -10.72 11.09 -20.88
C MET A 23 -12.04 11.51 -20.23
N GLU A 24 -13.16 11.26 -20.89
CA GLU A 24 -14.51 11.46 -20.34
C GLU A 24 -14.74 10.68 -19.03
N SER A 25 -14.23 9.46 -18.94
CA SER A 25 -14.26 8.65 -17.73
C SER A 25 -13.54 9.33 -16.55
N GLY A 26 -12.47 10.06 -16.81
CA GLY A 26 -11.77 10.86 -15.79
C GLY A 26 -12.61 12.03 -15.29
N MET A 27 -13.42 12.67 -16.13
CA MET A 27 -14.36 13.70 -15.70
C MET A 27 -15.48 13.11 -14.81
N LEU A 28 -16.00 11.93 -15.16
CA LEU A 28 -16.98 11.23 -14.33
C LEU A 28 -16.36 10.84 -12.98
N TRP A 29 -15.14 10.33 -12.99
CA TRP A 29 -14.36 10.00 -11.78
C TRP A 29 -14.29 11.18 -10.82
N ARG A 30 -13.83 12.35 -11.30
CA ARG A 30 -13.74 13.58 -10.48
C ARG A 30 -15.07 13.96 -9.86
N ARG A 31 -16.12 14.03 -10.67
CA ARG A 31 -17.47 14.38 -10.19
C ARG A 31 -17.97 13.42 -9.11
N THR A 32 -17.72 12.11 -9.31
CA THR A 32 -18.14 11.09 -8.35
C THR A 32 -17.33 11.18 -7.04
N ALA A 33 -16.02 11.34 -7.12
CA ALA A 33 -15.17 11.50 -5.94
C ALA A 33 -15.51 12.77 -5.16
N GLN A 34 -15.71 13.90 -5.87
CA GLN A 34 -16.09 15.17 -5.27
C GLN A 34 -17.47 15.08 -4.58
N ALA A 35 -18.48 14.55 -5.26
CA ALA A 35 -19.83 14.41 -4.71
C ALA A 35 -19.87 13.53 -3.46
N LEU A 36 -19.11 12.42 -3.46
CA LEU A 36 -18.99 11.53 -2.30
C LEU A 36 -18.31 12.25 -1.12
N ARG A 37 -17.21 12.95 -1.38
CA ARG A 37 -16.49 13.72 -0.37
C ARG A 37 -17.40 14.78 0.25
N ASP A 38 -18.08 15.57 -0.56
CA ASP A 38 -18.93 16.69 -0.09
C ASP A 38 -20.12 16.20 0.74
N ARG A 39 -20.67 15.03 0.39
CA ARG A 39 -21.82 14.45 1.09
C ARG A 39 -21.41 13.75 2.40
N ASP A 40 -20.40 12.90 2.38
CA ASP A 40 -20.13 11.93 3.46
C ASP A 40 -18.82 12.23 4.22
N TYR A 41 -17.87 12.98 3.61
CA TYR A 41 -16.54 13.21 4.18
C TYR A 41 -16.08 14.67 4.12
N PRO A 42 -16.91 15.64 4.58
CA PRO A 42 -16.63 17.07 4.41
C PRO A 42 -15.34 17.53 5.08
N ALA A 43 -14.86 16.80 6.10
CA ALA A 43 -13.61 17.10 6.81
C ALA A 43 -12.34 16.65 6.07
N ILE A 44 -12.46 15.77 5.05
CA ILE A 44 -11.30 15.27 4.31
C ILE A 44 -10.92 16.25 3.20
N ALA A 45 -9.65 16.61 3.13
CA ALA A 45 -9.12 17.41 2.05
C ALA A 45 -9.02 16.53 0.78
N LEU A 46 -9.65 16.97 -0.31
CA LEU A 46 -9.61 16.30 -1.61
C LEU A 46 -8.93 17.20 -2.62
N ASP A 47 -7.87 16.72 -3.23
CA ASP A 47 -7.17 17.35 -4.35
C ASP A 47 -7.26 16.47 -5.61
N HIS A 48 -7.57 17.07 -6.76
CA HIS A 48 -7.60 16.36 -8.05
C HIS A 48 -6.29 16.57 -8.81
N MET A 49 -5.66 15.48 -9.19
CA MET A 49 -4.37 15.50 -9.86
C MET A 49 -4.40 14.66 -11.15
N TYR A 50 -3.74 15.11 -12.21
CA TYR A 50 -3.55 14.28 -13.39
C TYR A 50 -2.50 13.19 -13.13
N ALA A 51 -2.67 12.02 -13.74
CA ALA A 51 -1.82 10.85 -13.50
C ALA A 51 -0.34 11.10 -13.81
N ASP A 52 -0.03 11.83 -14.88
CA ASP A 52 1.34 12.23 -15.23
C ASP A 52 1.98 13.15 -14.17
N ASN A 53 1.21 14.11 -13.64
CA ASN A 53 1.69 14.94 -12.55
C ASN A 53 1.86 14.14 -11.26
N CYS A 54 0.95 13.21 -10.95
CA CYS A 54 1.08 12.33 -9.79
C CYS A 54 2.36 11.48 -9.88
N ALA A 55 2.64 10.89 -11.04
CA ALA A 55 3.87 10.14 -11.27
C ALA A 55 5.12 10.98 -11.02
N MET A 56 5.15 12.22 -11.55
CA MET A 56 6.25 13.14 -11.33
C MET A 56 6.40 13.51 -9.83
N GLN A 57 5.30 13.76 -9.13
CA GLN A 57 5.34 14.13 -7.72
C GLN A 57 5.73 12.95 -6.82
N LEU A 58 5.36 11.71 -7.16
CA LEU A 58 5.82 10.52 -6.43
C LEU A 58 7.34 10.40 -6.44
N VAL A 59 8.00 10.74 -7.55
CA VAL A 59 9.46 10.72 -7.64
C VAL A 59 10.11 11.89 -6.91
N ARG A 60 9.49 13.08 -6.97
CA ARG A 60 10.08 14.32 -6.41
C ARG A 60 9.86 14.50 -4.93
N ASP A 61 8.66 14.15 -4.45
CA ASP A 61 8.21 14.39 -3.08
C ASP A 61 7.13 13.38 -2.69
N PRO A 62 7.50 12.10 -2.50
CA PRO A 62 6.53 11.04 -2.16
C PRO A 62 5.81 11.28 -0.84
N LEU A 63 6.43 11.99 0.11
CA LEU A 63 5.87 12.24 1.44
C LEU A 63 4.70 13.24 1.43
N ARG A 64 4.47 13.93 0.32
CA ARG A 64 3.29 14.81 0.19
C ARG A 64 1.97 14.05 0.14
N PHE A 65 1.99 12.78 -0.26
CA PHE A 65 0.81 11.96 -0.37
C PHE A 65 0.45 11.30 0.96
N ASP A 66 -0.85 11.27 1.27
CA ASP A 66 -1.40 10.51 2.39
C ASP A 66 -2.19 9.31 1.83
N VAL A 67 -3.24 9.57 1.07
CA VAL A 67 -4.00 8.55 0.34
C VAL A 67 -4.11 8.94 -1.13
N ILE A 68 -3.76 8.05 -2.04
CA ILE A 68 -3.97 8.21 -3.47
C ILE A 68 -5.17 7.37 -3.88
N LEU A 69 -6.20 8.04 -4.42
CA LEU A 69 -7.40 7.42 -4.98
C LEU A 69 -7.33 7.45 -6.50
N THR A 70 -7.37 6.31 -7.15
CA THR A 70 -7.24 6.23 -8.60
C THR A 70 -7.97 5.02 -9.18
N SER A 71 -8.14 4.99 -10.51
CA SER A 71 -8.66 3.83 -11.24
C SER A 71 -7.61 2.71 -11.32
N ASN A 72 -8.06 1.49 -11.66
CA ASN A 72 -7.19 0.32 -11.76
C ASN A 72 -5.94 0.57 -12.64
N LEU A 73 -6.09 1.05 -13.86
CA LEU A 73 -4.98 1.26 -14.79
C LEU A 73 -3.91 2.22 -14.25
N PHE A 74 -4.33 3.37 -13.74
CA PHE A 74 -3.37 4.33 -13.18
C PHE A 74 -2.84 3.87 -11.82
N GLY A 75 -3.65 3.16 -11.05
CA GLY A 75 -3.24 2.58 -9.76
C GLY A 75 -2.10 1.59 -9.91
N ASP A 76 -2.20 0.69 -10.88
CA ASP A 76 -1.18 -0.30 -11.20
C ASP A 76 0.18 0.38 -11.54
N ILE A 77 0.16 1.34 -12.47
CA ILE A 77 1.37 2.07 -12.86
C ILE A 77 1.95 2.90 -11.70
N LEU A 78 1.10 3.59 -10.94
CA LEU A 78 1.55 4.47 -9.87
C LEU A 78 2.02 3.71 -8.63
N SER A 79 1.46 2.53 -8.35
CA SER A 79 1.92 1.68 -7.25
C SER A 79 3.30 1.10 -7.52
N ASP A 80 3.58 0.67 -8.75
CA ASP A 80 4.92 0.19 -9.15
C ASP A 80 5.95 1.31 -9.08
N LEU A 81 5.57 2.53 -9.51
CA LEU A 81 6.44 3.69 -9.38
C LEU A 81 6.71 4.04 -7.90
N ALA A 82 5.69 3.98 -7.06
CA ALA A 82 5.84 4.19 -5.61
C ALA A 82 6.73 3.10 -4.98
N ALA A 83 6.59 1.85 -5.43
CA ALA A 83 7.46 0.75 -5.02
C ALA A 83 8.92 1.00 -5.36
N ALA A 84 9.19 1.50 -6.56
CA ALA A 84 10.55 1.89 -6.95
C ALA A 84 11.12 2.98 -6.04
N CYS A 85 10.29 3.92 -5.57
CA CYS A 85 10.71 4.95 -4.61
C CYS A 85 11.02 4.37 -3.22
N THR A 86 10.37 3.27 -2.80
CA THR A 86 10.68 2.58 -1.53
C THR A 86 11.88 1.64 -1.62
N GLY A 87 12.29 1.30 -2.83
CA GLY A 87 13.46 0.48 -3.13
C GLY A 87 13.17 -0.99 -3.42
N SER A 88 11.98 -1.52 -3.12
CA SER A 88 11.63 -2.91 -3.44
C SER A 88 10.12 -3.17 -3.45
N LEU A 89 9.67 -3.94 -4.44
CA LEU A 89 8.34 -4.55 -4.47
C LEU A 89 8.10 -5.51 -3.29
N GLY A 90 9.16 -6.11 -2.74
CA GLY A 90 9.10 -7.01 -1.59
C GLY A 90 8.72 -6.34 -0.26
N LEU A 91 8.47 -5.03 -0.25
CA LEU A 91 8.01 -4.26 0.90
C LEU A 91 6.51 -3.93 0.87
N LEU A 92 5.83 -4.16 -0.26
CA LEU A 92 4.48 -3.64 -0.48
C LEU A 92 3.41 -4.74 -0.41
N PRO A 93 2.55 -4.71 0.64
CA PRO A 93 1.36 -5.55 0.71
C PRO A 93 0.24 -4.99 -0.17
N SER A 94 -0.71 -5.82 -0.53
CA SER A 94 -1.96 -5.40 -1.15
C SER A 94 -3.18 -6.11 -0.58
N ALA A 95 -4.36 -5.53 -0.81
CA ALA A 95 -5.63 -6.10 -0.44
C ALA A 95 -6.69 -5.82 -1.51
N THR A 96 -7.34 -6.85 -1.99
CA THR A 96 -8.57 -6.74 -2.80
C THR A 96 -9.75 -7.00 -1.88
N LEU A 97 -10.63 -6.02 -1.73
CA LEU A 97 -11.75 -6.06 -0.80
C LEU A 97 -13.07 -6.05 -1.58
N GLY A 98 -13.88 -7.09 -1.40
CA GLY A 98 -15.25 -7.14 -1.90
C GLY A 98 -16.22 -6.26 -1.10
N PRO A 99 -17.49 -6.18 -1.50
CA PRO A 99 -18.52 -5.50 -0.73
C PRO A 99 -18.75 -6.22 0.61
N ILE A 100 -19.20 -5.45 1.61
CA ILE A 100 -19.62 -6.02 2.89
C ILE A 100 -20.97 -6.71 2.69
N GLY A 101 -21.03 -8.00 3.03
CA GLY A 101 -22.26 -8.79 2.98
C GLY A 101 -23.22 -8.46 4.13
N PRO A 102 -24.45 -9.03 4.10
CA PRO A 102 -25.45 -8.84 5.14
C PRO A 102 -24.99 -9.35 6.54
N ASP A 103 -24.06 -10.26 6.57
CA ASP A 103 -23.45 -10.84 7.78
C ASP A 103 -22.27 -10.00 8.33
N GLY A 104 -22.03 -8.83 7.75
CA GLY A 104 -20.91 -7.93 8.10
C GLY A 104 -19.54 -8.39 7.57
N ARG A 105 -19.47 -9.51 6.84
CA ARG A 105 -18.24 -10.04 6.26
C ARG A 105 -18.08 -9.62 4.81
N ARG A 106 -16.84 -9.67 4.32
CA ARG A 106 -16.52 -9.45 2.91
C ARG A 106 -15.58 -10.54 2.38
N ALA A 107 -15.73 -10.91 1.13
CA ALA A 107 -14.68 -11.65 0.44
C ALA A 107 -13.47 -10.73 0.27
N ALA A 108 -12.28 -11.24 0.58
CA ALA A 108 -11.06 -10.46 0.47
C ALA A 108 -9.87 -11.37 0.08
N LEU A 109 -8.92 -10.79 -0.64
CA LEU A 109 -7.64 -11.40 -0.96
C LEU A 109 -6.54 -10.48 -0.45
N TYR A 110 -5.58 -11.04 0.26
CA TYR A 110 -4.42 -10.33 0.80
C TYR A 110 -3.15 -10.98 0.28
N GLU A 111 -2.37 -10.24 -0.46
CA GLU A 111 -1.15 -10.74 -1.10
C GLU A 111 -0.12 -9.60 -1.30
N PRO A 112 1.16 -9.90 -1.46
CA PRO A 112 2.12 -8.92 -1.97
C PRO A 112 1.72 -8.42 -3.37
N ILE A 113 2.15 -7.23 -3.74
CA ILE A 113 1.92 -6.73 -5.11
C ILE A 113 2.83 -7.41 -6.14
N HIS A 114 3.98 -7.97 -5.70
CA HIS A 114 4.93 -8.64 -6.60
C HIS A 114 4.43 -10.01 -7.09
N GLY A 115 4.89 -10.43 -8.26
CA GLY A 115 4.63 -11.77 -8.82
C GLY A 115 5.47 -12.87 -8.17
N SER A 116 5.51 -14.04 -8.81
CA SER A 116 6.14 -15.27 -8.31
C SER A 116 7.66 -15.31 -8.36
N ALA A 117 8.32 -14.41 -9.11
CA ALA A 117 9.77 -14.30 -9.26
C ALA A 117 10.48 -15.67 -9.44
N PRO A 118 10.19 -16.43 -10.52
CA PRO A 118 10.67 -17.79 -10.69
C PRO A 118 12.19 -17.89 -10.78
N ASP A 119 12.87 -16.83 -11.16
CA ASP A 119 14.34 -16.70 -11.26
C ASP A 119 15.06 -16.76 -9.91
N ILE A 120 14.38 -16.45 -8.82
CA ILE A 120 14.92 -16.54 -7.46
C ILE A 120 14.26 -17.62 -6.60
N ALA A 121 13.34 -18.41 -7.17
CA ALA A 121 12.66 -19.49 -6.46
C ALA A 121 13.68 -20.50 -5.88
N GLY A 122 13.50 -20.91 -4.63
CA GLY A 122 14.37 -21.85 -3.92
C GLY A 122 15.72 -21.29 -3.46
N ARG A 123 16.07 -20.03 -3.79
CA ARG A 123 17.36 -19.43 -3.40
C ARG A 123 17.36 -18.84 -1.99
N GLY A 124 16.22 -18.72 -1.33
CA GLY A 124 16.10 -18.18 0.03
C GLY A 124 16.51 -16.71 0.17
N ILE A 125 16.39 -15.91 -0.89
CA ILE A 125 16.81 -14.51 -0.93
C ILE A 125 15.65 -13.51 -1.07
N ALA A 126 14.43 -14.00 -1.34
CA ALA A 126 13.26 -13.13 -1.46
C ALA A 126 12.98 -12.38 -0.15
N ASN A 127 12.55 -11.13 -0.27
CA ASN A 127 12.11 -10.32 0.86
C ASN A 127 10.71 -10.78 1.33
N PRO A 128 10.53 -11.25 2.57
CA PRO A 128 9.23 -11.76 3.04
C PRO A 128 8.33 -10.65 3.61
N VAL A 129 8.79 -9.42 3.72
CA VAL A 129 8.10 -8.35 4.48
C VAL A 129 6.74 -8.04 3.88
N ALA A 130 6.60 -7.96 2.55
CA ALA A 130 5.31 -7.71 1.91
C ALA A 130 4.26 -8.79 2.26
N GLN A 131 4.66 -10.07 2.33
CA GLN A 131 3.78 -11.17 2.72
C GLN A 131 3.37 -11.06 4.20
N ILE A 132 4.30 -10.69 5.07
CA ILE A 132 4.03 -10.50 6.51
C ILE A 132 3.09 -9.30 6.71
N LEU A 133 3.31 -8.19 5.99
CA LEU A 133 2.43 -7.02 6.02
C LEU A 133 1.04 -7.31 5.41
N SER A 134 0.95 -8.23 4.43
CA SER A 134 -0.35 -8.71 3.91
C SER A 134 -1.16 -9.43 5.00
N LEU A 135 -0.50 -10.18 5.90
CA LEU A 135 -1.15 -10.74 7.09
C LEU A 135 -1.63 -9.62 8.04
N ALA A 136 -0.86 -8.57 8.23
CA ALA A 136 -1.30 -7.41 9.04
C ALA A 136 -2.56 -6.77 8.44
N MET A 137 -2.63 -6.61 7.10
CA MET A 137 -3.83 -6.12 6.41
C MET A 137 -5.04 -7.05 6.64
N LEU A 138 -4.86 -8.38 6.57
CA LEU A 138 -5.92 -9.36 6.86
C LEU A 138 -6.46 -9.20 8.29
N LEU A 139 -5.56 -9.09 9.26
CA LEU A 139 -5.93 -8.88 10.66
C LEU A 139 -6.74 -7.59 10.85
N ARG A 140 -6.30 -6.50 10.22
CA ARG A 140 -6.93 -5.18 10.33
C ARG A 140 -8.29 -5.11 9.64
N TRP A 141 -8.40 -5.62 8.41
CA TRP A 141 -9.56 -5.37 7.54
C TRP A 141 -10.61 -6.49 7.53
N SER A 142 -10.22 -7.74 7.83
CA SER A 142 -11.15 -8.88 7.84
C SER A 142 -11.41 -9.44 9.22
N LEU A 143 -10.46 -9.34 10.15
CA LEU A 143 -10.57 -9.95 11.48
C LEU A 143 -10.80 -8.92 12.59
N ASP A 144 -10.85 -7.63 12.25
CA ASP A 144 -11.03 -6.51 13.20
C ASP A 144 -10.05 -6.57 14.39
N ARG A 145 -8.77 -6.85 14.07
CA ARG A 145 -7.67 -6.94 15.04
C ARG A 145 -6.56 -5.93 14.70
N PRO A 146 -6.87 -4.61 14.74
CA PRO A 146 -5.89 -3.57 14.48
C PRO A 146 -4.71 -3.64 15.47
N ASP A 147 -4.95 -4.03 16.72
CA ASP A 147 -3.94 -4.23 17.76
C ASP A 147 -2.84 -5.22 17.33
N MET A 148 -3.24 -6.34 16.73
CA MET A 148 -2.28 -7.35 16.23
C MET A 148 -1.60 -6.89 14.95
N ALA A 149 -2.32 -6.20 14.07
CA ALA A 149 -1.76 -5.64 12.85
C ALA A 149 -0.67 -4.61 13.16
N ASP A 150 -0.92 -3.68 14.08
CA ASP A 150 0.05 -2.66 14.51
C ASP A 150 1.32 -3.29 15.09
N ARG A 151 1.19 -4.38 15.86
CA ARG A 151 2.36 -5.11 16.37
C ARG A 151 3.20 -5.70 15.24
N ILE A 152 2.57 -6.26 14.20
CA ILE A 152 3.29 -6.79 13.04
C ILE A 152 3.99 -5.65 12.28
N ASP A 153 3.31 -4.53 12.05
CA ASP A 153 3.87 -3.37 11.38
C ASP A 153 5.12 -2.87 12.14
N CYS A 154 5.03 -2.68 13.46
CA CYS A 154 6.16 -2.28 14.30
C CYS A 154 7.30 -3.31 14.29
N ALA A 155 6.99 -4.61 14.30
CA ALA A 155 7.99 -5.66 14.25
C ALA A 155 8.75 -5.68 12.91
N CYS A 156 8.05 -5.47 11.79
CA CYS A 156 8.66 -5.32 10.48
C CYS A 156 9.61 -4.11 10.42
N GLU A 157 9.20 -2.96 10.94
CA GLU A 157 10.04 -1.77 11.03
C GLU A 157 11.29 -2.01 11.88
N ALA A 158 11.14 -2.66 13.04
CA ALA A 158 12.25 -2.98 13.94
C ALA A 158 13.24 -3.97 13.30
N ALA A 159 12.76 -4.98 12.57
CA ALA A 159 13.61 -5.91 11.83
C ALA A 159 14.37 -5.20 10.70
N LEU A 160 13.67 -4.38 9.92
CA LEU A 160 14.26 -3.58 8.85
C LEU A 160 15.30 -2.55 9.35
N ALA A 161 15.21 -2.09 10.57
CA ALA A 161 16.22 -1.23 11.17
C ALA A 161 17.51 -1.96 11.55
N ARG A 162 17.49 -3.32 11.61
CA ARG A 162 18.62 -4.16 12.06
C ARG A 162 19.30 -4.92 10.92
N CYS A 163 18.53 -5.34 9.91
CA CYS A 163 19.02 -6.11 8.77
C CYS A 163 18.21 -5.84 7.51
N ARG A 164 18.74 -6.22 6.35
CA ARG A 164 18.12 -6.00 5.04
C ARG A 164 18.19 -7.28 4.22
N THR A 165 17.22 -7.51 3.36
CA THR A 165 17.33 -8.50 2.28
C THR A 165 18.11 -7.91 1.10
N ALA A 166 18.53 -8.77 0.16
CA ALA A 166 19.41 -8.39 -0.93
C ALA A 166 18.87 -7.26 -1.83
N ASP A 167 17.54 -7.20 -2.00
CA ASP A 167 16.81 -6.20 -2.79
C ASP A 167 16.90 -4.78 -2.23
N ILE A 168 17.05 -4.65 -0.91
CA ILE A 168 17.15 -3.39 -0.18
C ILE A 168 18.45 -3.26 0.62
N ALA A 169 19.48 -4.01 0.22
CA ALA A 169 20.77 -4.04 0.92
C ALA A 169 21.42 -2.64 0.98
N THR A 170 22.04 -2.35 2.10
CA THR A 170 22.84 -1.14 2.29
C THR A 170 24.17 -1.50 2.96
N PRO A 171 25.26 -0.74 2.73
CA PRO A 171 26.54 -1.01 3.39
C PRO A 171 26.51 -0.93 4.92
N ALA A 172 25.50 -0.22 5.48
CA ALA A 172 25.40 0.06 6.91
C ALA A 172 24.80 -1.10 7.72
N LEU A 173 24.09 -2.05 7.07
CA LEU A 173 23.35 -3.11 7.75
C LEU A 173 23.68 -4.50 7.17
N PRO A 174 23.60 -5.56 7.99
CA PRO A 174 23.77 -6.93 7.51
C PRO A 174 22.73 -7.28 6.44
N THR A 175 23.17 -7.95 5.38
CA THR A 175 22.30 -8.56 4.37
C THR A 175 21.96 -9.99 4.78
N VAL A 176 20.67 -10.32 4.81
CA VAL A 176 20.13 -11.60 5.28
C VAL A 176 19.21 -12.24 4.22
N GLY A 177 19.02 -13.54 4.32
CA GLY A 177 18.06 -14.27 3.49
C GLY A 177 16.63 -14.22 4.04
N THR A 178 15.68 -14.79 3.28
CA THR A 178 14.24 -14.83 3.56
C THR A 178 13.94 -15.33 4.98
N GLY A 179 14.49 -16.49 5.37
CA GLY A 179 14.24 -17.10 6.68
C GLY A 179 14.74 -16.22 7.82
N ALA A 180 15.98 -15.73 7.74
CA ALA A 180 16.58 -14.89 8.77
C ALA A 180 15.84 -13.53 8.92
N MET A 181 15.30 -12.96 7.84
CA MET A 181 14.44 -11.77 7.92
C MET A 181 13.13 -12.09 8.65
N ALA A 182 12.49 -13.22 8.33
CA ALA A 182 11.27 -13.65 9.03
C ALA A 182 11.54 -13.88 10.54
N ASP A 183 12.64 -14.53 10.87
CA ASP A 183 13.07 -14.74 12.27
C ASP A 183 13.31 -13.42 13.01
N ALA A 184 13.89 -12.43 12.32
CA ALA A 184 14.11 -11.10 12.88
C ALA A 184 12.78 -10.36 13.19
N VAL A 185 11.76 -10.53 12.33
CA VAL A 185 10.42 -10.00 12.58
C VAL A 185 9.78 -10.72 13.77
N ILE A 186 9.84 -12.06 13.81
CA ILE A 186 9.29 -12.86 14.93
C ILE A 186 9.94 -12.47 16.26
N ALA A 187 11.24 -12.24 16.26
CA ALA A 187 11.96 -11.83 17.48
C ALA A 187 11.62 -10.41 17.95
N ALA A 188 10.97 -9.60 17.11
CA ALA A 188 10.54 -8.25 17.42
C ALA A 188 9.05 -8.14 17.80
N LEU A 189 8.26 -9.23 17.63
CA LEU A 189 6.85 -9.31 18.05
C LEU A 189 6.71 -9.40 19.57
#